data_23473ad987d657444b349d90936cb458
#
_entry.id   23473ad987d657444b349d90936cb458
#
_cell.length_a   1.000
_cell.length_b   1.000
_cell.length_c   1.000
_cell.angle_alpha   90.00
_cell.angle_beta   90.00
_cell.angle_gamma   90.00
#
_symmetry.space_group_name_H-M   'P 1'
#
loop_
_entity.id
_entity.type
_entity.pdbx_description
1 polymer ?
#
loop_
_entity_poly.entity_id
_entity_poly.type
_entity_poly.pdbx_seq_one_letter_code
_entity_poly.pdbx_strand_id
1 'polypeptide(L)'
;MSKSARASLRRSVSFALTSAISVAALGVLGAAPASAATIGVTIASAARGETGSGPCAHGGYVGGPNQNSSCHNGRRTHAWCADFAGWAWAQAGVAGRGTLTDMANSFLDYGNKYGTRSNTPHVGDAVVYNMNDGTYVNDHVAIVTAVSGDSVTITGGNESNSVKTNTTTNWHVGQSPFGQVITAYISPLGSGEEGTPEAPAAPAVSPTVNLYGVGSDNRVYGNNADYSAGTWDGYNTVDGAQGFKQTTSIRVGDEVHVYAIGADDRIYEDRGNFKTGTWTGFQLVDGTQGFQQISVVATGNTVRLFALGADGRVYSNDGDYGQSNWGGFQLVDGTAGFKKITATATGNTVRLYAIGSDDRVYNNNGNYSTGSWSGYNVISATSGFKQVAATTTSEGTVRLYAIGSDDRVYNNNGNYSAGSWSGFSVVSGTAGFKQLAVTPAGKTVHLYAIGSDDRVYNANGDYTAGSWSSFSLIGTAAGFKQISATPGA
;
A
#
# COMPACT_ATOMS: atom_id res chain seq x y z
N MET A 1 -29.04 1.21 -69.24
CA MET A 1 -29.63 1.34 -67.90
C MET A 1 -28.94 0.34 -66.98
N SER A 2 -27.93 0.77 -66.25
CA SER A 2 -27.13 -0.11 -65.41
C SER A 2 -27.30 0.36 -63.96
N LYS A 3 -27.78 -0.52 -63.08
CA LYS A 3 -27.87 -0.27 -61.63
C LYS A 3 -26.57 -0.73 -60.97
N SER A 4 -25.80 0.23 -60.44
CA SER A 4 -24.63 -0.01 -59.59
C SER A 4 -25.08 -0.40 -58.19
N ALA A 5 -24.67 -1.60 -57.71
CA ALA A 5 -24.82 -2.04 -56.33
C ALA A 5 -23.53 -1.71 -55.58
N ARG A 6 -23.64 -0.92 -54.49
CA ARG A 6 -22.54 -0.67 -53.52
C ARG A 6 -22.48 -1.83 -52.53
N ALA A 7 -21.41 -2.58 -52.55
CA ALA A 7 -21.08 -3.55 -51.53
C ALA A 7 -20.35 -2.89 -50.36
N SER A 8 -20.86 -3.04 -49.14
CA SER A 8 -20.20 -2.64 -47.89
C SER A 8 -19.18 -3.69 -47.48
N LEU A 9 -17.93 -3.32 -47.38
CA LEU A 9 -16.87 -4.18 -46.86
C LEU A 9 -16.90 -4.17 -45.33
N ARG A 10 -17.33 -5.25 -44.72
CA ARG A 10 -17.07 -5.53 -43.30
C ARG A 10 -15.66 -6.16 -43.23
N ARG A 11 -14.75 -5.49 -42.54
CA ARG A 11 -13.44 -6.08 -42.20
C ARG A 11 -13.60 -6.87 -40.91
N SER A 12 -13.54 -8.20 -41.04
CA SER A 12 -13.34 -9.15 -39.95
C SER A 12 -11.85 -9.24 -39.68
N VAL A 13 -11.42 -8.98 -38.46
CA VAL A 13 -10.06 -9.23 -38.00
C VAL A 13 -10.03 -10.65 -37.42
N SER A 14 -9.44 -11.58 -38.18
CA SER A 14 -9.16 -12.92 -37.68
C SER A 14 -7.76 -12.95 -37.07
N PHE A 15 -7.67 -13.32 -35.78
CA PHE A 15 -6.41 -13.70 -35.17
C PHE A 15 -6.08 -15.14 -35.51
N ALA A 16 -5.01 -15.34 -36.22
CA ALA A 16 -4.44 -16.66 -36.49
C ALA A 16 -3.51 -17.03 -35.31
N LEU A 17 -3.82 -18.13 -34.62
CA LEU A 17 -2.93 -18.78 -33.66
C LEU A 17 -1.92 -19.62 -34.47
N THR A 18 -0.66 -19.22 -34.44
CA THR A 18 0.45 -20.09 -34.88
C THR A 18 1.13 -20.71 -33.66
N SER A 19 0.91 -21.98 -33.46
CA SER A 19 1.63 -22.80 -32.48
C SER A 19 3.05 -23.07 -33.01
N ALA A 20 4.06 -22.52 -32.36
CA ALA A 20 5.45 -22.90 -32.55
C ALA A 20 5.90 -23.79 -31.38
N ILE A 21 6.20 -25.05 -31.68
CA ILE A 21 6.85 -25.98 -30.75
C ILE A 21 8.33 -25.58 -30.71
N SER A 22 8.84 -25.17 -29.59
CA SER A 22 10.26 -24.96 -29.37
C SER A 22 10.81 -25.90 -28.29
N VAL A 23 11.86 -26.55 -28.69
CA VAL A 23 12.68 -27.53 -27.96
C VAL A 23 13.23 -26.93 -26.65
N ALA A 24 13.12 -27.68 -25.55
CA ALA A 24 13.64 -27.34 -24.24
C ALA A 24 15.18 -27.28 -24.25
N ALA A 25 15.72 -26.11 -23.98
CA ALA A 25 17.07 -25.95 -23.45
C ALA A 25 16.97 -25.94 -21.93
N LEU A 26 17.64 -26.87 -21.24
CA LEU A 26 17.85 -26.81 -19.78
C LEU A 26 18.70 -25.56 -19.45
N GLY A 27 18.03 -24.46 -19.14
CA GLY A 27 18.66 -23.33 -18.50
C GLY A 27 18.63 -23.53 -17.00
N VAL A 28 19.76 -23.36 -16.36
CA VAL A 28 19.93 -23.28 -14.90
C VAL A 28 18.92 -22.29 -14.36
N LEU A 29 17.93 -22.77 -13.62
CA LEU A 29 16.99 -21.92 -12.87
C LEU A 29 17.78 -21.21 -11.79
N GLY A 30 18.20 -19.97 -12.06
CA GLY A 30 18.58 -19.04 -11.02
C GLY A 30 17.36 -18.85 -10.12
N ALA A 31 17.51 -19.15 -8.83
CA ALA A 31 16.46 -18.91 -7.85
C ALA A 31 16.07 -17.43 -7.93
N ALA A 32 14.80 -17.14 -8.20
CA ALA A 32 14.26 -15.80 -8.08
C ALA A 32 14.50 -15.30 -6.63
N PRO A 33 14.84 -14.01 -6.40
CA PRO A 33 14.99 -13.50 -5.06
C PRO A 33 13.69 -13.71 -4.29
N ALA A 34 13.79 -14.37 -3.14
CA ALA A 34 12.67 -14.56 -2.23
C ALA A 34 12.13 -13.19 -1.83
N SER A 35 10.83 -12.96 -1.99
CA SER A 35 10.22 -11.69 -1.62
C SER A 35 10.27 -11.49 -0.09
N ALA A 36 10.35 -10.29 0.32
CA ALA A 36 10.54 -9.85 1.69
C ALA A 36 9.51 -10.34 2.71
N ALA A 37 8.23 -10.41 2.32
CA ALA A 37 7.20 -11.06 3.12
C ALA A 37 7.52 -12.54 3.42
N THR A 38 8.32 -13.17 2.56
CA THR A 38 8.79 -14.55 2.72
C THR A 38 9.83 -14.67 3.84
N ILE A 39 10.74 -13.70 3.98
CA ILE A 39 11.80 -13.73 5.00
C ILE A 39 11.22 -13.63 6.40
N GLY A 40 10.37 -12.63 6.69
CA GLY A 40 9.74 -12.49 8.01
C GLY A 40 8.89 -13.70 8.40
N VAL A 41 8.12 -14.25 7.46
CA VAL A 41 7.32 -15.47 7.68
C VAL A 41 8.21 -16.68 7.90
N THR A 42 9.32 -16.81 7.17
CA THR A 42 10.30 -17.89 7.34
C THR A 42 10.95 -17.82 8.72
N ILE A 43 11.39 -16.64 9.16
CA ILE A 43 11.94 -16.39 10.50
C ILE A 43 10.94 -16.80 11.58
N ALA A 44 9.71 -16.30 11.48
CA ALA A 44 8.66 -16.57 12.45
C ALA A 44 8.29 -18.06 12.52
N SER A 45 8.27 -18.74 11.38
CA SER A 45 8.03 -20.19 11.31
C SER A 45 9.16 -20.98 11.97
N ALA A 46 10.41 -20.63 11.65
CA ALA A 46 11.58 -21.27 12.28
C ALA A 46 11.56 -21.07 13.81
N ALA A 47 11.35 -19.84 14.27
CA ALA A 47 11.31 -19.54 15.71
C ALA A 47 10.19 -20.31 16.43
N ARG A 48 8.96 -20.30 15.91
CA ARG A 48 7.82 -21.02 16.51
C ARG A 48 8.01 -22.53 16.52
N GLY A 49 8.64 -23.09 15.49
CA GLY A 49 8.94 -24.51 15.40
C GLY A 49 9.79 -25.04 16.57
N GLU A 50 10.54 -24.15 17.21
CA GLU A 50 11.43 -24.46 18.32
C GLU A 50 10.78 -24.30 19.70
N THR A 51 9.51 -23.93 19.79
CA THR A 51 8.83 -23.76 21.10
C THR A 51 8.95 -25.03 21.96
N GLY A 52 9.48 -24.88 23.17
CA GLY A 52 9.79 -25.98 24.09
C GLY A 52 11.21 -26.53 23.97
N SER A 53 11.96 -26.21 22.91
CA SER A 53 13.35 -26.65 22.71
C SER A 53 14.30 -26.00 23.71
N GLY A 54 15.37 -26.73 24.05
CA GLY A 54 16.47 -26.24 24.90
C GLY A 54 17.67 -25.78 24.09
N PRO A 55 18.73 -25.30 24.78
CA PRO A 55 19.90 -24.68 24.14
C PRO A 55 20.68 -25.63 23.22
N CYS A 56 20.50 -26.94 23.34
CA CYS A 56 21.23 -27.95 22.58
C CYS A 56 20.39 -28.54 21.41
N ALA A 57 19.24 -28.02 21.08
CA ALA A 57 18.55 -28.39 19.86
C ALA A 57 19.43 -28.10 18.63
N HIS A 58 19.39 -28.95 17.63
CA HIS A 58 20.20 -28.87 16.40
C HIS A 58 21.72 -28.84 16.64
N GLY A 59 22.21 -29.29 17.82
CA GLY A 59 23.61 -29.17 18.20
C GLY A 59 24.00 -27.80 18.75
N GLY A 60 23.02 -26.93 18.97
CA GLY A 60 23.12 -25.56 19.46
C GLY A 60 22.71 -24.51 18.42
N TYR A 61 22.20 -23.38 18.88
CA TYR A 61 21.84 -22.26 18.04
C TYR A 61 23.05 -21.38 17.73
N VAL A 62 23.20 -20.99 16.45
CA VAL A 62 24.23 -20.06 15.96
C VAL A 62 23.62 -19.27 14.79
N GLY A 63 23.60 -17.95 14.86
CA GLY A 63 23.00 -17.11 13.85
C GLY A 63 23.97 -16.38 12.93
N GLY A 64 25.18 -16.15 13.38
CA GLY A 64 26.20 -15.39 12.65
C GLY A 64 27.62 -15.85 12.90
N PRO A 65 28.58 -15.40 12.07
CA PRO A 65 30.01 -15.85 12.18
C PRO A 65 30.71 -15.39 13.45
N ASN A 66 30.14 -14.41 14.16
CA ASN A 66 30.68 -13.88 15.41
C ASN A 66 29.89 -14.34 16.65
N GLN A 67 29.02 -15.34 16.48
CA GLN A 67 28.30 -15.99 17.57
C GLN A 67 28.94 -17.36 17.89
N ASN A 68 29.02 -17.67 19.19
CA ASN A 68 29.36 -19.00 19.63
C ASN A 68 28.08 -19.86 19.72
N SER A 69 28.25 -21.18 19.71
CA SER A 69 27.08 -22.05 19.86
C SER A 69 26.50 -21.99 21.27
N SER A 70 25.21 -21.94 21.39
CA SER A 70 24.47 -22.08 22.67
C SER A 70 24.75 -23.40 23.38
N CYS A 71 25.34 -24.38 22.69
CA CYS A 71 25.59 -25.75 23.21
C CYS A 71 26.99 -26.23 22.89
N HIS A 72 27.67 -26.83 23.88
CA HIS A 72 28.89 -27.57 23.70
C HIS A 72 28.85 -28.87 24.51
N ASN A 73 29.16 -29.99 23.88
CA ASN A 73 29.12 -31.32 24.51
C ASN A 73 27.79 -31.62 25.24
N GLY A 74 26.65 -31.23 24.64
CA GLY A 74 25.32 -31.46 25.18
C GLY A 74 24.91 -30.55 26.36
N ARG A 75 25.68 -29.50 26.63
CA ARG A 75 25.44 -28.55 27.72
C ARG A 75 25.37 -27.13 27.21
N ARG A 76 24.50 -26.33 27.84
CA ARG A 76 24.41 -24.88 27.63
C ARG A 76 25.77 -24.21 27.92
N THR A 77 26.20 -23.33 27.06
CA THR A 77 27.50 -22.60 27.17
C THR A 77 27.34 -21.24 27.87
N HIS A 78 26.29 -20.48 27.56
CA HIS A 78 26.06 -19.11 28.06
C HIS A 78 24.59 -18.74 28.00
N ALA A 79 24.22 -17.46 28.20
CA ALA A 79 22.87 -16.94 27.90
C ALA A 79 22.70 -16.92 26.36
N TRP A 80 21.64 -17.52 25.85
CA TRP A 80 21.54 -17.89 24.44
C TRP A 80 20.32 -17.26 23.72
N CYS A 81 19.77 -16.16 24.24
CA CYS A 81 18.67 -15.45 23.56
C CYS A 81 19.11 -14.87 22.20
N ALA A 82 20.32 -14.31 22.13
CA ALA A 82 20.90 -13.76 20.91
C ALA A 82 21.23 -14.86 19.89
N ASP A 83 21.75 -16.01 20.35
CA ASP A 83 22.07 -17.14 19.46
C ASP A 83 20.81 -17.69 18.81
N PHE A 84 19.73 -17.82 19.59
CA PHE A 84 18.43 -18.29 19.10
C PHE A 84 17.83 -17.31 18.07
N ALA A 85 17.78 -16.01 18.40
CA ALA A 85 17.23 -15.00 17.49
C ALA A 85 18.06 -14.92 16.20
N GLY A 86 19.40 -14.95 16.31
CA GLY A 86 20.32 -14.99 15.17
C GLY A 86 20.16 -16.26 14.33
N TRP A 87 19.97 -17.42 14.97
CA TRP A 87 19.68 -18.68 14.29
C TRP A 87 18.37 -18.60 13.50
N ALA A 88 17.30 -18.06 14.07
CA ALA A 88 16.03 -17.89 13.36
C ALA A 88 16.21 -16.99 12.12
N TRP A 89 16.98 -15.92 12.23
CA TRP A 89 17.34 -15.06 11.09
C TRP A 89 18.21 -15.79 10.05
N ALA A 90 19.10 -16.70 10.51
CA ALA A 90 19.91 -17.50 9.61
C ALA A 90 19.09 -18.46 8.74
N GLN A 91 17.99 -19.01 9.28
CA GLN A 91 17.09 -19.91 8.53
C GLN A 91 16.45 -19.21 7.31
N ALA A 92 16.30 -17.89 7.38
CA ALA A 92 15.75 -17.08 6.29
C ALA A 92 16.82 -16.42 5.41
N GLY A 93 18.10 -16.66 5.68
CA GLY A 93 19.22 -16.10 4.91
C GLY A 93 19.41 -14.58 5.10
N VAL A 94 18.99 -14.00 6.25
CA VAL A 94 19.12 -12.57 6.52
C VAL A 94 20.55 -12.07 6.26
N ALA A 95 20.67 -10.97 5.51
CA ALA A 95 21.96 -10.34 5.23
C ALA A 95 22.53 -9.60 6.46
N GLY A 96 23.80 -9.26 6.46
CA GLY A 96 24.42 -8.44 7.51
C GLY A 96 24.65 -9.12 8.87
N ARG A 97 24.29 -10.40 9.04
CA ARG A 97 24.43 -11.15 10.30
C ARG A 97 25.87 -11.22 10.87
N GLY A 98 26.88 -10.80 10.11
CA GLY A 98 28.25 -10.65 10.62
C GLY A 98 28.40 -9.57 11.70
N THR A 99 27.42 -8.75 11.99
CA THR A 99 27.40 -7.81 13.11
C THR A 99 26.86 -8.43 14.39
N LEU A 100 26.14 -9.56 14.31
CA LEU A 100 25.57 -10.24 15.47
C LEU A 100 26.60 -10.97 16.28
N THR A 101 26.51 -10.87 17.61
CA THR A 101 27.34 -11.56 18.61
C THR A 101 26.43 -12.28 19.60
N ASP A 102 26.98 -12.98 20.55
CA ASP A 102 26.25 -13.66 21.66
C ASP A 102 25.49 -12.67 22.57
N MET A 103 25.65 -11.37 22.35
CA MET A 103 25.03 -10.31 23.15
C MET A 103 23.73 -9.81 22.49
N ALA A 104 22.66 -9.67 23.27
CA ALA A 104 21.36 -9.20 22.78
C ALA A 104 21.44 -7.78 22.17
N ASN A 105 22.30 -6.89 22.70
CA ASN A 105 22.50 -5.53 22.18
C ASN A 105 23.06 -5.50 20.74
N SER A 106 23.68 -6.58 20.26
CA SER A 106 24.18 -6.65 18.88
C SER A 106 23.07 -6.53 17.84
N PHE A 107 21.82 -6.87 18.19
CA PHE A 107 20.66 -6.62 17.35
C PHE A 107 20.29 -5.13 17.28
N LEU A 108 20.43 -4.40 18.39
CA LEU A 108 20.25 -2.94 18.37
C LEU A 108 21.35 -2.27 17.51
N ASP A 109 22.60 -2.73 17.64
CA ASP A 109 23.72 -2.27 16.82
C ASP A 109 23.49 -2.58 15.33
N TYR A 110 22.94 -3.76 15.02
CA TYR A 110 22.51 -4.12 13.68
C TYR A 110 21.47 -3.11 13.17
N GLY A 111 20.40 -2.87 13.94
CA GLY A 111 19.34 -1.93 13.57
C GLY A 111 19.87 -0.51 13.33
N ASN A 112 20.76 -0.03 14.19
CA ASN A 112 21.41 1.28 14.04
C ASN A 112 22.31 1.35 12.81
N LYS A 113 23.10 0.29 12.55
CA LYS A 113 24.03 0.21 11.40
C LYS A 113 23.31 0.19 10.06
N TYR A 114 22.22 -0.55 9.98
CA TYR A 114 21.49 -0.76 8.71
C TYR A 114 20.21 0.07 8.59
N GLY A 115 19.89 0.92 9.58
CA GLY A 115 18.72 1.79 9.57
C GLY A 115 17.37 1.03 9.69
N THR A 116 17.39 -0.17 10.29
CA THR A 116 16.21 -1.05 10.38
C THR A 116 15.54 -1.05 11.75
N ARG A 117 15.86 -0.06 12.60
CA ARG A 117 15.24 0.13 13.91
C ARG A 117 13.84 0.74 13.75
N SER A 118 12.84 0.16 14.42
CA SER A 118 11.43 0.58 14.40
C SER A 118 10.84 0.66 15.82
N ASN A 119 9.74 1.41 15.95
CA ASN A 119 8.89 1.39 17.13
C ASN A 119 7.63 0.53 16.93
N THR A 120 7.45 -0.03 15.73
CA THR A 120 6.31 -0.88 15.34
C THR A 120 6.81 -2.29 15.04
N PRO A 121 6.19 -3.34 15.60
CA PRO A 121 6.59 -4.72 15.37
C PRO A 121 6.11 -5.22 14.00
N HIS A 122 6.98 -5.96 13.29
CA HIS A 122 6.63 -6.74 12.11
C HIS A 122 7.00 -8.21 12.31
N VAL A 123 6.32 -9.09 11.61
CA VAL A 123 6.63 -10.52 11.68
C VAL A 123 8.05 -10.78 11.16
N GLY A 124 8.87 -11.41 12.01
CA GLY A 124 10.30 -11.65 11.73
C GLY A 124 11.26 -10.67 12.39
N ASP A 125 10.76 -9.56 12.94
CA ASP A 125 11.59 -8.61 13.68
C ASP A 125 12.23 -9.25 14.93
N ALA A 126 13.40 -8.78 15.28
CA ALA A 126 13.95 -8.98 16.61
C ALA A 126 13.45 -7.88 17.55
N VAL A 127 12.75 -8.22 18.60
CA VAL A 127 12.40 -7.30 19.68
C VAL A 127 13.51 -7.32 20.71
N VAL A 128 14.08 -6.13 21.03
CA VAL A 128 15.15 -5.97 22.00
C VAL A 128 14.65 -5.26 23.26
N TYR A 129 15.12 -5.76 24.41
CA TYR A 129 14.64 -5.31 25.73
C TYR A 129 15.78 -4.81 26.60
N ASN A 130 15.51 -3.81 27.45
CA ASN A 130 16.36 -3.24 28.50
C ASN A 130 17.66 -2.60 28.02
N MET A 131 17.78 -2.19 26.74
CA MET A 131 19.02 -1.70 26.13
C MET A 131 19.40 -0.25 26.50
N ASN A 132 18.64 0.42 27.35
CA ASN A 132 18.81 1.87 27.60
C ASN A 132 19.38 2.22 28.99
N ASP A 133 19.78 1.23 29.79
CA ASP A 133 20.22 1.45 31.17
C ASP A 133 21.75 1.54 31.33
N GLY A 134 22.49 1.41 30.21
CA GLY A 134 23.98 1.46 30.21
C GLY A 134 24.64 0.23 30.80
N THR A 135 23.88 -0.82 31.11
CA THR A 135 24.37 -2.12 31.57
C THR A 135 24.00 -3.20 30.56
N TYR A 136 24.63 -4.35 30.60
CA TYR A 136 24.23 -5.52 29.81
C TYR A 136 23.49 -6.57 30.68
N VAL A 137 23.05 -6.13 31.84
CA VAL A 137 22.36 -6.99 32.81
C VAL A 137 20.87 -7.01 32.47
N ASN A 138 20.33 -8.21 32.28
CA ASN A 138 18.94 -8.46 31.85
C ASN A 138 18.57 -8.01 30.42
N ASP A 139 19.57 -7.66 29.60
CA ASP A 139 19.36 -7.48 28.17
C ASP A 139 18.81 -8.75 27.55
N HIS A 140 17.80 -8.59 26.70
CA HIS A 140 17.15 -9.75 26.06
C HIS A 140 16.78 -9.43 24.62
N VAL A 141 16.68 -10.47 23.79
CA VAL A 141 16.17 -10.41 22.42
C VAL A 141 15.29 -11.62 22.14
N ALA A 142 14.19 -11.38 21.44
CA ALA A 142 13.28 -12.41 20.97
C ALA A 142 12.77 -12.07 19.56
N ILE A 143 12.04 -12.99 18.93
CA ILE A 143 11.49 -12.82 17.57
C ILE A 143 10.00 -12.53 17.63
N VAL A 144 9.54 -11.51 16.90
CA VAL A 144 8.13 -11.26 16.65
C VAL A 144 7.63 -12.33 15.67
N THR A 145 6.70 -13.17 16.12
CA THR A 145 6.24 -14.31 15.32
C THR A 145 4.79 -14.18 14.82
N ALA A 146 4.02 -13.26 15.38
CA ALA A 146 2.75 -12.83 14.83
C ALA A 146 2.40 -11.42 15.31
N VAL A 147 1.69 -10.67 14.48
CA VAL A 147 1.05 -9.39 14.81
C VAL A 147 -0.40 -9.49 14.39
N SER A 148 -1.33 -9.28 15.33
CA SER A 148 -2.78 -9.42 15.07
C SER A 148 -3.57 -8.39 15.88
N GLY A 149 -4.06 -7.34 15.22
CA GLY A 149 -4.74 -6.23 15.88
C GLY A 149 -3.86 -5.62 16.98
N ASP A 150 -4.37 -5.54 18.20
CA ASP A 150 -3.66 -4.99 19.36
C ASP A 150 -2.74 -6.00 20.06
N SER A 151 -2.47 -7.16 19.48
CA SER A 151 -1.63 -8.18 20.10
C SER A 151 -0.43 -8.57 19.27
N VAL A 152 0.69 -8.82 19.95
CA VAL A 152 1.95 -9.29 19.36
C VAL A 152 2.32 -10.62 20.02
N THR A 153 2.66 -11.61 19.20
CA THR A 153 3.19 -12.89 19.65
C THR A 153 4.71 -12.90 19.45
N ILE A 154 5.43 -13.26 20.48
CA ILE A 154 6.88 -13.21 20.56
C ILE A 154 7.39 -14.58 20.94
N THR A 155 8.42 -15.06 20.25
CA THR A 155 9.10 -16.32 20.54
C THR A 155 10.58 -16.05 20.89
N GLY A 156 10.99 -16.37 22.10
CA GLY A 156 12.34 -16.09 22.61
C GLY A 156 13.04 -17.34 23.10
N GLY A 157 14.37 -17.38 22.88
CA GLY A 157 15.25 -18.38 23.47
C GLY A 157 15.72 -17.95 24.86
N ASN A 158 16.22 -18.91 25.65
CA ASN A 158 16.70 -18.71 27.01
C ASN A 158 15.66 -18.18 28.02
N GLU A 159 14.38 -18.33 27.73
CA GLU A 159 13.30 -18.03 28.66
C GLU A 159 13.10 -19.22 29.64
N SER A 160 13.68 -19.13 30.84
CA SER A 160 13.82 -20.25 31.77
C SER A 160 14.54 -21.46 31.13
N ASN A 161 15.57 -21.19 30.35
CA ASN A 161 16.41 -22.18 29.66
C ASN A 161 15.67 -22.99 28.57
N SER A 162 14.60 -22.42 28.00
CA SER A 162 13.80 -23.02 26.93
C SER A 162 13.41 -21.94 25.92
N VAL A 163 12.98 -22.35 24.74
CA VAL A 163 12.27 -21.49 23.79
C VAL A 163 10.82 -21.38 24.22
N LYS A 164 10.33 -20.15 24.40
CA LYS A 164 8.93 -19.90 24.75
C LYS A 164 8.27 -18.97 23.73
N THR A 165 6.97 -19.17 23.58
CA THR A 165 6.11 -18.32 22.78
C THR A 165 5.04 -17.69 23.67
N ASN A 166 4.96 -16.37 23.69
CA ASN A 166 4.06 -15.58 24.52
C ASN A 166 3.37 -14.52 23.69
N THR A 167 2.14 -14.17 24.04
CA THR A 167 1.35 -13.09 23.39
C THR A 167 1.09 -11.97 24.38
N THR A 168 1.20 -10.73 23.93
CA THR A 168 0.98 -9.53 24.76
C THR A 168 0.24 -8.45 23.99
N THR A 169 -0.53 -7.63 24.71
CA THR A 169 -1.09 -6.35 24.24
C THR A 169 -0.23 -5.15 24.64
N ASN A 170 0.77 -5.37 25.52
CA ASN A 170 1.72 -4.35 25.95
C ASN A 170 2.97 -4.39 25.06
N TRP A 171 2.82 -4.06 23.79
CA TRP A 171 3.89 -4.21 22.80
C TRP A 171 4.55 -2.89 22.37
N HIS A 172 4.08 -1.73 22.85
CA HIS A 172 4.71 -0.45 22.49
C HIS A 172 6.09 -0.30 23.13
N VAL A 173 6.99 0.37 22.43
CA VAL A 173 8.31 0.75 22.98
C VAL A 173 8.13 1.52 24.29
N GLY A 174 8.91 1.16 25.30
CA GLY A 174 8.80 1.67 26.65
C GLY A 174 7.82 0.91 27.56
N GLN A 175 6.96 0.05 27.01
CA GLN A 175 6.14 -0.87 27.82
C GLN A 175 6.94 -2.07 28.29
N SER A 176 6.46 -2.74 29.33
CA SER A 176 7.18 -3.81 30.01
C SER A 176 6.38 -5.13 30.00
N PRO A 177 6.18 -5.79 28.83
CA PRO A 177 5.62 -7.13 28.81
C PRO A 177 6.61 -8.10 29.47
N PHE A 178 6.07 -9.08 30.19
CA PHE A 178 6.88 -10.13 30.83
C PHE A 178 7.98 -9.61 31.77
N GLY A 179 7.86 -8.36 32.28
CA GLY A 179 8.81 -7.76 33.21
C GLY A 179 10.06 -7.16 32.53
N GLN A 180 10.10 -7.02 31.21
CA GLN A 180 11.21 -6.47 30.46
C GLN A 180 10.75 -5.30 29.57
N VAL A 181 11.47 -4.17 29.61
CA VAL A 181 11.12 -2.96 28.88
C VAL A 181 11.50 -3.07 27.42
N ILE A 182 10.54 -2.97 26.49
CA ILE A 182 10.83 -2.96 25.06
C ILE A 182 11.61 -1.70 24.71
N THR A 183 12.80 -1.88 24.11
CA THR A 183 13.65 -0.79 23.64
C THR A 183 13.41 -0.45 22.18
N ALA A 184 13.26 -1.44 21.32
CA ALA A 184 13.02 -1.29 19.89
C ALA A 184 12.64 -2.63 19.24
N TYR A 185 12.14 -2.52 18.01
CA TYR A 185 12.05 -3.62 17.05
C TYR A 185 13.12 -3.43 15.97
N ILE A 186 13.75 -4.52 15.54
CA ILE A 186 14.84 -4.51 14.57
C ILE A 186 14.46 -5.42 13.42
N SER A 187 14.26 -4.86 12.24
CA SER A 187 13.88 -5.63 11.06
C SER A 187 15.11 -6.26 10.39
N PRO A 188 15.01 -7.50 9.91
CA PRO A 188 16.11 -8.17 9.22
C PRO A 188 16.28 -7.60 7.80
N LEU A 189 17.52 -7.41 7.34
CA LEU A 189 17.80 -7.07 5.94
C LEU A 189 17.32 -8.17 4.99
N GLY A 190 16.68 -7.76 3.90
CA GLY A 190 16.06 -8.66 2.94
C GLY A 190 14.64 -9.07 3.31
N SER A 191 14.08 -8.53 4.41
CA SER A 191 12.66 -8.69 4.77
C SER A 191 11.71 -7.79 3.94
N GLY A 192 12.24 -7.05 2.96
CA GLY A 192 11.59 -5.99 2.21
C GLY A 192 11.70 -4.64 2.89
N GLU A 193 12.40 -4.62 4.00
CA GLU A 193 12.87 -3.42 4.65
C GLU A 193 14.39 -3.27 4.41
N GLU A 194 14.88 -3.40 3.14
CA GLU A 194 16.02 -2.58 2.74
C GLU A 194 15.47 -1.17 2.77
N GLY A 195 15.89 -0.41 3.88
CA GLY A 195 15.51 0.97 3.96
C GLY A 195 14.27 1.24 3.10
N THR A 196 13.12 0.61 3.39
CA THR A 196 11.92 1.31 3.09
C THR A 196 12.17 2.62 3.82
N PRO A 197 12.27 3.74 3.11
CA PRO A 197 11.89 4.97 3.72
C PRO A 197 10.60 4.53 4.37
N GLU A 198 10.60 4.35 5.72
CA GLU A 198 9.51 4.12 6.64
C GLU A 198 8.21 4.06 5.86
N ALA A 199 7.57 2.82 5.74
CA ALA A 199 6.30 2.73 4.98
C ALA A 199 5.55 3.95 5.42
N PRO A 200 5.51 5.02 4.62
CA PRO A 200 5.62 6.40 5.07
C PRO A 200 4.78 6.50 6.28
N ALA A 201 5.41 6.74 7.42
CA ALA A 201 4.80 6.73 8.74
C ALA A 201 3.45 7.33 8.53
N ALA A 202 2.38 6.52 8.69
CA ALA A 202 1.05 6.85 8.20
C ALA A 202 0.94 8.35 8.18
N PRO A 203 1.15 8.99 7.07
CA PRO A 203 2.02 10.15 6.82
C PRO A 203 1.83 11.10 7.95
N ALA A 204 2.92 11.37 8.72
CA ALA A 204 2.84 12.21 9.90
C ALA A 204 2.00 13.37 9.46
N VAL A 205 0.72 13.35 9.84
CA VAL A 205 -0.44 13.96 9.18
C VAL A 205 0.10 15.10 8.34
N SER A 206 0.40 14.85 7.06
CA SER A 206 0.95 15.93 6.26
C SER A 206 -0.13 16.99 6.32
N PRO A 207 0.09 18.14 6.99
CA PRO A 207 -0.92 19.18 7.03
C PRO A 207 -1.22 19.68 5.62
N THR A 208 -0.51 19.13 4.64
CA THR A 208 -0.60 19.51 3.24
C THR A 208 -1.27 18.42 2.40
N VAL A 209 -1.99 18.84 1.39
CA VAL A 209 -2.63 17.97 0.39
C VAL A 209 -2.38 18.56 -0.99
N ASN A 210 -2.06 17.70 -1.95
CA ASN A 210 -2.02 18.08 -3.35
C ASN A 210 -3.33 17.61 -4.02
N LEU A 211 -4.07 18.55 -4.54
CA LEU A 211 -5.30 18.33 -5.29
C LEU A 211 -5.04 18.59 -6.78
N TYR A 212 -5.32 17.61 -7.63
CA TYR A 212 -5.19 17.72 -9.07
C TYR A 212 -6.57 17.63 -9.72
N GLY A 213 -6.79 18.38 -10.79
CA GLY A 213 -8.06 18.35 -11.49
C GLY A 213 -7.93 18.64 -12.98
N VAL A 214 -8.85 18.07 -13.77
CA VAL A 214 -8.96 18.38 -15.19
C VAL A 214 -10.01 19.47 -15.37
N GLY A 215 -9.58 20.60 -15.94
CA GLY A 215 -10.43 21.74 -16.25
C GLY A 215 -11.28 21.58 -17.52
N SER A 216 -12.19 22.50 -17.75
CA SER A 216 -13.02 22.55 -18.96
C SER A 216 -12.23 22.69 -20.25
N ASP A 217 -11.01 23.24 -20.16
CA ASP A 217 -10.05 23.37 -21.25
C ASP A 217 -9.19 22.11 -21.48
N ASN A 218 -9.47 21.02 -20.73
CA ASN A 218 -8.76 19.74 -20.80
C ASN A 218 -7.28 19.80 -20.38
N ARG A 219 -6.89 20.77 -19.53
CA ARG A 219 -5.58 20.81 -18.89
C ARG A 219 -5.66 20.24 -17.47
N VAL A 220 -4.53 19.75 -16.98
CA VAL A 220 -4.37 19.33 -15.59
C VAL A 220 -3.91 20.53 -14.76
N TYR A 221 -4.62 20.78 -13.67
CA TYR A 221 -4.35 21.82 -12.69
C TYR A 221 -3.97 21.19 -11.35
N GLY A 222 -3.05 21.82 -10.65
CA GLY A 222 -2.70 21.49 -9.27
C GLY A 222 -3.09 22.63 -8.33
N ASN A 223 -3.47 22.29 -7.10
CA ASN A 223 -3.71 23.23 -5.99
C ASN A 223 -3.27 22.57 -4.70
N ASN A 224 -2.41 23.24 -3.94
CA ASN A 224 -1.89 22.71 -2.70
C ASN A 224 -2.61 23.33 -1.52
N ALA A 225 -2.98 22.50 -0.55
CA ALA A 225 -3.53 22.92 0.72
C ALA A 225 -2.48 22.79 1.83
N ASP A 226 -2.44 23.78 2.71
CA ASP A 226 -1.85 23.66 4.04
C ASP A 226 -2.98 23.76 5.07
N TYR A 227 -3.36 22.62 5.64
CA TYR A 227 -4.44 22.54 6.64
C TYR A 227 -4.04 23.10 8.00
N SER A 228 -2.75 23.19 8.31
CA SER A 228 -2.28 23.81 9.54
C SER A 228 -2.38 25.34 9.46
N ALA A 229 -2.12 25.90 8.28
CA ALA A 229 -2.26 27.34 8.01
C ALA A 229 -3.68 27.70 7.53
N GLY A 230 -4.51 26.72 7.15
CA GLY A 230 -5.85 26.96 6.58
C GLY A 230 -5.82 27.63 5.20
N THR A 231 -4.75 27.39 4.41
CA THR A 231 -4.51 28.09 3.13
C THR A 231 -4.54 27.13 1.94
N TRP A 232 -4.83 27.72 0.76
CA TRP A 232 -4.76 27.08 -0.55
C TRP A 232 -3.96 27.99 -1.48
N ASP A 233 -3.04 27.40 -2.27
CA ASP A 233 -2.18 28.16 -3.20
C ASP A 233 -2.93 28.71 -4.43
N GLY A 234 -4.11 28.16 -4.72
CA GLY A 234 -4.85 28.39 -5.94
C GLY A 234 -4.48 27.41 -7.06
N TYR A 235 -5.35 27.31 -8.06
CA TYR A 235 -5.15 26.37 -9.17
C TYR A 235 -4.18 26.89 -10.20
N ASN A 236 -3.11 26.13 -10.44
CA ASN A 236 -2.11 26.40 -11.48
C ASN A 236 -2.01 25.19 -12.40
N THR A 237 -1.70 25.40 -13.69
CA THR A 237 -1.47 24.27 -14.60
C THR A 237 -0.22 23.51 -14.16
N VAL A 238 -0.30 22.18 -14.20
CA VAL A 238 0.82 21.29 -13.88
C VAL A 238 1.93 21.48 -14.91
N ASP A 239 1.56 21.40 -16.18
CA ASP A 239 2.38 21.82 -17.31
C ASP A 239 1.50 22.51 -18.36
N GLY A 240 2.01 22.80 -19.53
CA GLY A 240 1.22 23.44 -20.60
C GLY A 240 0.37 22.47 -21.43
N ALA A 241 0.46 21.15 -21.19
CA ALA A 241 -0.21 20.15 -22.00
C ALA A 241 -1.74 20.19 -21.82
N GLN A 242 -2.45 19.82 -22.88
CA GLN A 242 -3.92 19.80 -22.91
C GLN A 242 -4.43 18.53 -23.62
N GLY A 243 -5.73 18.28 -23.53
CA GLY A 243 -6.36 17.12 -24.14
C GLY A 243 -6.60 15.98 -23.16
N PHE A 244 -6.56 16.26 -21.85
CA PHE A 244 -6.81 15.28 -20.83
C PHE A 244 -8.28 15.22 -20.44
N LYS A 245 -8.76 14.01 -20.09
CA LYS A 245 -10.13 13.71 -19.69
C LYS A 245 -10.27 13.35 -18.21
N GLN A 246 -9.22 12.74 -17.64
CA GLN A 246 -9.23 12.21 -16.29
C GLN A 246 -7.82 12.23 -15.72
N THR A 247 -7.68 12.39 -14.40
CA THR A 247 -6.41 12.33 -13.72
C THR A 247 -6.51 11.52 -12.42
N THR A 248 -5.40 10.93 -12.02
CA THR A 248 -5.19 10.34 -10.69
C THR A 248 -3.75 10.66 -10.25
N SER A 249 -3.51 10.70 -8.95
CA SER A 249 -2.21 11.08 -8.44
C SER A 249 -1.81 10.24 -7.24
N ILE A 250 -0.51 10.08 -7.06
CA ILE A 250 0.08 9.43 -5.90
C ILE A 250 1.40 10.12 -5.54
N ARG A 251 1.64 10.23 -4.23
CA ARG A 251 2.94 10.68 -3.72
C ARG A 251 3.84 9.50 -3.43
N VAL A 252 5.12 9.66 -3.79
CA VAL A 252 6.18 8.69 -3.50
C VAL A 252 7.43 9.46 -3.05
N GLY A 253 7.74 9.40 -1.78
CA GLY A 253 8.83 10.17 -1.20
C GLY A 253 8.65 11.68 -1.43
N ASP A 254 9.61 12.31 -2.10
CA ASP A 254 9.60 13.74 -2.43
C ASP A 254 8.95 14.06 -3.80
N GLU A 255 8.41 13.05 -4.46
CA GLU A 255 7.79 13.21 -5.79
C GLU A 255 6.29 12.93 -5.74
N VAL A 256 5.57 13.62 -6.61
CA VAL A 256 4.20 13.30 -6.96
C VAL A 256 4.16 12.80 -8.40
N HIS A 257 3.50 11.67 -8.59
CA HIS A 257 3.22 11.12 -9.90
C HIS A 257 1.77 11.43 -10.26
N VAL A 258 1.56 12.17 -11.32
CA VAL A 258 0.25 12.53 -11.85
C VAL A 258 0.03 11.77 -13.15
N TYR A 259 -0.98 10.92 -13.15
CA TYR A 259 -1.39 10.16 -14.34
C TYR A 259 -2.65 10.77 -14.94
N ALA A 260 -2.71 10.84 -16.25
CA ALA A 260 -3.87 11.39 -16.95
C ALA A 260 -4.23 10.55 -18.18
N ILE A 261 -5.54 10.43 -18.46
CA ILE A 261 -6.04 9.86 -19.71
C ILE A 261 -6.16 10.97 -20.74
N GLY A 262 -5.48 10.81 -21.87
CA GLY A 262 -5.54 11.72 -23.01
C GLY A 262 -6.83 11.59 -23.84
N ALA A 263 -7.01 12.51 -24.77
CA ALA A 263 -8.12 12.48 -25.74
C ALA A 263 -8.08 11.24 -26.64
N ASP A 264 -6.91 10.62 -26.76
CA ASP A 264 -6.65 9.37 -27.50
C ASP A 264 -6.89 8.10 -26.69
N ASP A 265 -7.44 8.23 -25.47
CA ASP A 265 -7.72 7.12 -24.54
C ASP A 265 -6.47 6.36 -24.06
N ARG A 266 -5.26 7.00 -24.13
CA ARG A 266 -4.01 6.51 -23.58
C ARG A 266 -3.69 7.15 -22.25
N ILE A 267 -2.81 6.51 -21.49
CA ILE A 267 -2.39 6.99 -20.17
C ILE A 267 -1.02 7.63 -20.26
N TYR A 268 -0.90 8.81 -19.69
CA TYR A 268 0.30 9.62 -19.59
C TYR A 268 0.68 9.83 -18.13
N GLU A 269 1.96 9.98 -17.85
CA GLU A 269 2.54 10.28 -16.54
C GLU A 269 3.33 11.60 -16.59
N ASP A 270 3.15 12.45 -15.59
CA ASP A 270 4.02 13.57 -15.27
C ASP A 270 4.49 13.47 -13.83
N ARG A 271 5.76 13.78 -13.58
CA ARG A 271 6.38 13.71 -12.26
C ARG A 271 6.77 15.09 -11.79
N GLY A 272 6.28 15.44 -10.61
CA GLY A 272 6.61 16.67 -9.92
C GLY A 272 7.52 16.40 -8.74
N ASN A 273 8.64 17.11 -8.62
CA ASN A 273 9.53 17.04 -7.49
C ASN A 273 9.29 18.23 -6.56
N PHE A 274 8.86 17.97 -5.31
CA PHE A 274 8.51 19.02 -4.34
C PHE A 274 9.71 19.84 -3.86
N LYS A 275 10.91 19.28 -3.85
CA LYS A 275 12.12 20.00 -3.40
C LYS A 275 12.61 21.01 -4.46
N THR A 276 12.50 20.66 -5.71
CA THR A 276 13.00 21.48 -6.82
C THR A 276 11.92 22.31 -7.51
N GLY A 277 10.64 21.97 -7.29
CA GLY A 277 9.49 22.57 -7.97
C GLY A 277 9.42 22.27 -9.46
N THR A 278 10.11 21.21 -9.93
CA THR A 278 10.21 20.86 -11.34
C THR A 278 9.24 19.75 -11.72
N TRP A 279 8.76 19.79 -12.96
CA TRP A 279 7.91 18.79 -13.59
C TRP A 279 8.63 18.21 -14.82
N THR A 280 8.40 16.92 -15.10
CA THR A 280 9.02 16.22 -16.24
C THR A 280 8.28 16.43 -17.56
N GLY A 281 7.03 16.89 -17.50
CA GLY A 281 6.08 16.90 -18.60
C GLY A 281 5.46 15.54 -18.85
N PHE A 282 4.21 15.52 -19.35
CA PHE A 282 3.46 14.29 -19.57
C PHE A 282 4.11 13.39 -20.62
N GLN A 283 4.47 12.19 -20.22
CA GLN A 283 5.06 11.13 -21.05
C GLN A 283 4.10 9.95 -21.14
N LEU A 284 4.07 9.28 -22.28
CA LEU A 284 3.23 8.09 -22.49
C LEU A 284 3.69 6.93 -21.58
N VAL A 285 2.76 6.34 -20.81
CA VAL A 285 3.04 5.19 -19.96
C VAL A 285 3.34 3.94 -20.80
N ASP A 286 2.43 3.64 -21.74
CA ASP A 286 2.65 2.63 -22.77
C ASP A 286 1.74 2.88 -24.01
N GLY A 287 1.81 2.00 -25.01
CA GLY A 287 1.04 2.17 -26.24
C GLY A 287 -0.43 1.77 -26.15
N THR A 288 -0.90 1.23 -25.02
CA THR A 288 -2.27 0.71 -24.87
C THR A 288 -3.28 1.86 -24.84
N GLN A 289 -4.41 1.66 -25.49
CA GLN A 289 -5.48 2.67 -25.59
C GLN A 289 -6.85 2.07 -25.28
N GLY A 290 -7.86 2.92 -25.15
CA GLY A 290 -9.26 2.52 -24.89
C GLY A 290 -9.62 2.59 -23.41
N PHE A 291 -8.86 3.34 -22.63
CA PHE A 291 -9.14 3.52 -21.21
C PHE A 291 -10.09 4.70 -20.96
N GLN A 292 -11.02 4.50 -20.02
CA GLN A 292 -12.04 5.48 -19.64
C GLN A 292 -11.83 6.06 -18.25
N GLN A 293 -11.19 5.29 -17.36
CA GLN A 293 -10.89 5.72 -16.00
C GLN A 293 -9.61 5.04 -15.50
N ILE A 294 -8.87 5.74 -14.62
CA ILE A 294 -7.68 5.23 -13.95
C ILE A 294 -7.74 5.47 -12.45
N SER A 295 -7.09 4.61 -11.71
CA SER A 295 -6.80 4.76 -10.29
C SER A 295 -5.38 4.26 -10.01
N VAL A 296 -4.67 4.89 -9.09
CA VAL A 296 -3.29 4.56 -8.78
C VAL A 296 -3.12 4.23 -7.31
N VAL A 297 -2.28 3.26 -7.01
CA VAL A 297 -1.80 2.95 -5.66
C VAL A 297 -0.30 2.68 -5.68
N ALA A 298 0.32 2.72 -4.50
CA ALA A 298 1.70 2.30 -4.30
C ALA A 298 1.77 1.10 -3.36
N THR A 299 2.63 0.16 -3.66
CA THR A 299 2.96 -0.97 -2.79
C THR A 299 4.48 -1.16 -2.79
N GLY A 300 5.13 -0.82 -1.66
CA GLY A 300 6.60 -0.74 -1.62
C GLY A 300 7.12 0.25 -2.67
N ASN A 301 8.10 -0.16 -3.48
CA ASN A 301 8.69 0.64 -4.56
C ASN A 301 7.94 0.53 -5.91
N THR A 302 6.74 -0.03 -5.93
CA THR A 302 5.98 -0.25 -7.16
C THR A 302 4.76 0.65 -7.20
N VAL A 303 4.60 1.41 -8.27
CA VAL A 303 3.33 2.05 -8.64
C VAL A 303 2.48 1.04 -9.37
N ARG A 304 1.21 0.98 -9.03
CA ARG A 304 0.23 0.13 -9.69
C ARG A 304 -0.92 0.98 -10.23
N LEU A 305 -1.02 0.99 -11.55
CA LEU A 305 -2.13 1.61 -12.25
C LEU A 305 -3.24 0.59 -12.47
N PHE A 306 -4.45 0.99 -12.17
CA PHE A 306 -5.66 0.26 -12.54
C PHE A 306 -6.44 1.10 -13.54
N ALA A 307 -6.82 0.50 -14.65
CA ALA A 307 -7.51 1.18 -15.72
C ALA A 307 -8.81 0.45 -16.06
N LEU A 308 -9.90 1.21 -16.21
CA LEU A 308 -11.17 0.70 -16.72
C LEU A 308 -11.17 0.86 -18.24
N GLY A 309 -11.25 -0.26 -18.95
CA GLY A 309 -11.36 -0.28 -20.40
C GLY A 309 -12.76 0.07 -20.91
N ALA A 310 -12.87 0.45 -22.17
CA ALA A 310 -14.14 0.68 -22.86
C ALA A 310 -15.02 -0.59 -22.93
N ASP A 311 -14.44 -1.77 -22.72
CA ASP A 311 -15.12 -3.05 -22.63
C ASP A 311 -15.72 -3.34 -21.24
N GLY A 312 -15.60 -2.40 -20.30
CA GLY A 312 -16.07 -2.51 -18.92
C GLY A 312 -15.27 -3.48 -18.06
N ARG A 313 -14.04 -3.83 -18.46
CA ARG A 313 -13.11 -4.66 -17.68
C ARG A 313 -12.03 -3.83 -17.04
N VAL A 314 -11.41 -4.38 -15.99
CA VAL A 314 -10.34 -3.72 -15.26
C VAL A 314 -9.00 -4.35 -15.61
N TYR A 315 -8.06 -3.50 -15.93
CA TYR A 315 -6.67 -3.82 -16.27
C TYR A 315 -5.73 -3.24 -15.22
N SER A 316 -4.59 -3.89 -14.99
CA SER A 316 -3.51 -3.36 -14.15
C SER A 316 -2.19 -3.30 -14.91
N ASN A 317 -1.37 -2.32 -14.58
CA ASN A 317 0.00 -2.18 -15.06
C ASN A 317 0.88 -1.76 -13.90
N ASP A 318 1.97 -2.47 -13.71
CA ASP A 318 2.91 -2.23 -12.62
C ASP A 318 4.17 -1.53 -13.16
N GLY A 319 4.59 -0.47 -12.49
CA GLY A 319 5.77 0.32 -12.82
C GLY A 319 6.70 0.49 -11.63
N ASP A 320 8.02 0.50 -11.91
CA ASP A 320 9.04 0.87 -10.93
C ASP A 320 9.16 2.40 -10.83
N TYR A 321 9.15 2.96 -9.62
CA TYR A 321 9.26 4.39 -9.38
C TYR A 321 10.49 5.06 -10.00
N GLY A 322 11.63 4.36 -10.00
CA GLY A 322 12.89 4.96 -10.39
C GLY A 322 13.15 4.95 -11.89
N GLN A 323 12.50 4.07 -12.65
CA GLN A 323 12.96 3.74 -14.00
C GLN A 323 11.93 3.90 -15.12
N SER A 324 10.69 4.29 -14.82
CA SER A 324 9.60 4.36 -15.82
C SER A 324 9.41 3.07 -16.63
N ASN A 325 9.79 1.93 -16.05
CA ASN A 325 9.60 0.63 -16.66
C ASN A 325 8.20 0.10 -16.31
N TRP A 326 7.35 0.06 -17.32
CA TRP A 326 5.98 -0.45 -17.21
C TRP A 326 5.90 -1.86 -17.78
N GLY A 327 5.22 -2.77 -17.04
CA GLY A 327 5.07 -4.17 -17.43
C GLY A 327 4.06 -4.41 -18.55
N GLY A 328 3.28 -3.37 -18.91
CA GLY A 328 2.16 -3.44 -19.84
C GLY A 328 0.84 -3.83 -19.14
N PHE A 329 -0.28 -3.34 -19.67
CA PHE A 329 -1.60 -3.58 -19.07
C PHE A 329 -2.03 -5.04 -19.24
N GLN A 330 -2.35 -5.69 -18.10
CA GLN A 330 -2.87 -7.04 -17.99
C GLN A 330 -4.26 -7.02 -17.37
N LEU A 331 -5.10 -7.95 -17.80
CA LEU A 331 -6.45 -8.11 -17.26
C LEU A 331 -6.38 -8.55 -15.78
N VAL A 332 -7.07 -7.84 -14.88
CA VAL A 332 -7.14 -8.20 -13.45
C VAL A 332 -7.89 -9.53 -13.26
N ASP A 333 -9.06 -9.63 -13.86
CA ASP A 333 -9.81 -10.87 -14.01
C ASP A 333 -10.77 -10.78 -15.22
N GLY A 334 -11.55 -11.82 -15.48
CA GLY A 334 -12.47 -11.87 -16.62
C GLY A 334 -13.77 -11.09 -16.48
N THR A 335 -14.02 -10.47 -15.31
CA THR A 335 -15.29 -9.78 -15.01
C THR A 335 -15.42 -8.49 -15.81
N ALA A 336 -16.58 -8.25 -16.38
CA ALA A 336 -16.89 -7.07 -17.18
C ALA A 336 -18.17 -6.36 -16.67
N GLY A 337 -18.48 -5.20 -17.25
CA GLY A 337 -19.68 -4.44 -16.93
C GLY A 337 -19.46 -3.41 -15.82
N PHE A 338 -18.23 -3.05 -15.55
CA PHE A 338 -17.92 -1.96 -14.61
C PHE A 338 -18.00 -0.60 -15.29
N LYS A 339 -18.45 0.41 -14.53
CA LYS A 339 -18.63 1.81 -14.96
C LYS A 339 -17.64 2.75 -14.29
N LYS A 340 -17.22 2.43 -13.07
CA LYS A 340 -16.32 3.23 -12.23
C LYS A 340 -15.40 2.32 -11.42
N ILE A 341 -14.17 2.79 -11.17
CA ILE A 341 -13.20 2.10 -10.32
C ILE A 341 -12.51 3.06 -9.36
N THR A 342 -12.03 2.54 -8.26
CA THR A 342 -11.07 3.16 -7.37
C THR A 342 -10.26 2.08 -6.67
N ALA A 343 -9.04 2.40 -6.29
CA ALA A 343 -8.15 1.47 -5.60
C ALA A 343 -7.53 2.12 -4.36
N THR A 344 -7.25 1.30 -3.35
CA THR A 344 -6.40 1.66 -2.22
C THR A 344 -5.52 0.47 -1.86
N ALA A 345 -4.43 0.69 -1.14
CA ALA A 345 -3.50 -0.36 -0.77
C ALA A 345 -3.18 -0.35 0.73
N THR A 346 -2.86 -1.52 1.27
CA THR A 346 -2.31 -1.69 2.62
C THR A 346 -1.24 -2.78 2.54
N GLY A 347 0.01 -2.42 2.78
CA GLY A 347 1.13 -3.31 2.51
C GLY A 347 1.09 -3.84 1.07
N ASN A 348 1.22 -5.15 0.89
CA ASN A 348 1.16 -5.79 -0.43
C ASN A 348 -0.26 -6.17 -0.89
N THR A 349 -1.29 -5.72 -0.19
CA THR A 349 -2.68 -5.97 -0.58
C THR A 349 -3.28 -4.73 -1.20
N VAL A 350 -3.70 -4.85 -2.45
CA VAL A 350 -4.52 -3.84 -3.13
C VAL A 350 -5.99 -4.20 -2.98
N ARG A 351 -6.79 -3.20 -2.73
CA ARG A 351 -8.25 -3.31 -2.67
C ARG A 351 -8.85 -2.47 -3.78
N LEU A 352 -9.41 -3.15 -4.74
CA LEU A 352 -10.03 -2.55 -5.91
C LEU A 352 -11.55 -2.53 -5.71
N TYR A 353 -12.15 -1.38 -5.91
CA TYR A 353 -13.60 -1.16 -5.83
C TYR A 353 -14.11 -0.75 -7.19
N ALA A 354 -15.28 -1.26 -7.56
CA ALA A 354 -15.90 -0.97 -8.84
C ALA A 354 -17.41 -0.77 -8.69
N ILE A 355 -18.00 0.12 -9.48
CA ILE A 355 -19.44 0.20 -9.65
C ILE A 355 -19.82 -0.62 -10.87
N GLY A 356 -20.68 -1.62 -10.67
CA GLY A 356 -21.21 -2.47 -11.74
C GLY A 356 -22.30 -1.81 -12.56
N SER A 357 -22.75 -2.49 -13.61
CA SER A 357 -23.87 -2.09 -14.46
C SER A 357 -25.20 -1.99 -13.71
N ASP A 358 -25.31 -2.65 -12.56
CA ASP A 358 -26.43 -2.64 -11.63
C ASP A 358 -26.35 -1.54 -10.56
N ASP A 359 -25.38 -0.60 -10.70
CA ASP A 359 -25.14 0.52 -9.81
C ASP A 359 -24.79 0.12 -8.36
N ARG A 360 -24.34 -1.12 -8.14
CA ARG A 360 -23.82 -1.60 -6.85
C ARG A 360 -22.30 -1.49 -6.80
N VAL A 361 -21.77 -1.44 -5.57
CA VAL A 361 -20.33 -1.42 -5.35
C VAL A 361 -19.83 -2.83 -5.11
N TYR A 362 -18.79 -3.19 -5.83
CA TYR A 362 -18.07 -4.46 -5.77
C TYR A 362 -16.66 -4.25 -5.24
N ASN A 363 -16.09 -5.28 -4.63
CA ASN A 363 -14.71 -5.29 -4.14
C ASN A 363 -13.97 -6.52 -4.68
N ASN A 364 -12.72 -6.33 -5.08
CA ASN A 364 -11.78 -7.39 -5.42
C ASN A 364 -10.44 -7.11 -4.73
N ASN A 365 -9.89 -8.09 -4.01
CA ASN A 365 -8.63 -7.93 -3.29
C ASN A 365 -7.52 -8.66 -4.04
N GLY A 366 -6.45 -7.94 -4.36
CA GLY A 366 -5.24 -8.47 -4.94
C GLY A 366 -4.15 -8.61 -3.89
N ASN A 367 -3.62 -9.80 -3.74
CA ASN A 367 -2.43 -10.05 -2.93
C ASN A 367 -1.22 -10.19 -3.83
N TYR A 368 -0.39 -9.17 -3.87
CA TYR A 368 0.79 -9.13 -4.74
C TYR A 368 1.96 -10.00 -4.26
N SER A 369 1.94 -10.46 -3.01
CA SER A 369 2.90 -11.47 -2.55
C SER A 369 2.62 -12.86 -3.13
N THR A 370 1.36 -13.17 -3.41
CA THR A 370 0.93 -14.47 -3.97
C THR A 370 0.50 -14.39 -5.43
N GLY A 371 0.37 -13.18 -5.99
CA GLY A 371 -0.12 -12.95 -7.35
C GLY A 371 -1.59 -13.33 -7.54
N SER A 372 -2.39 -13.33 -6.46
CA SER A 372 -3.79 -13.80 -6.51
C SER A 372 -4.80 -12.68 -6.32
N TRP A 373 -5.95 -12.81 -6.96
CA TRP A 373 -7.12 -11.95 -6.79
C TRP A 373 -8.30 -12.74 -6.23
N SER A 374 -9.11 -12.11 -5.36
CA SER A 374 -10.25 -12.75 -4.70
C SER A 374 -11.49 -12.92 -5.60
N GLY A 375 -11.49 -12.25 -6.75
CA GLY A 375 -12.69 -12.04 -7.57
C GLY A 375 -13.60 -10.95 -7.01
N TYR A 376 -14.46 -10.39 -7.86
CA TYR A 376 -15.38 -9.32 -7.48
C TYR A 376 -16.56 -9.83 -6.67
N ASN A 377 -16.73 -9.28 -5.47
CA ASN A 377 -17.85 -9.56 -4.58
C ASN A 377 -18.61 -8.27 -4.25
N VAL A 378 -19.94 -8.33 -4.22
CA VAL A 378 -20.77 -7.18 -3.86
C VAL A 378 -20.56 -6.82 -2.38
N ILE A 379 -20.36 -5.53 -2.09
CA ILE A 379 -20.15 -5.04 -0.71
C ILE A 379 -21.47 -4.94 0.05
N SER A 380 -22.53 -4.51 -0.65
CA SER A 380 -23.83 -4.22 -0.05
C SER A 380 -24.94 -4.43 -1.09
N ALA A 381 -26.14 -4.75 -0.61
CA ALA A 381 -27.34 -4.79 -1.45
C ALA A 381 -27.75 -3.41 -1.97
N THR A 382 -27.23 -2.31 -1.39
CA THR A 382 -27.52 -0.95 -1.80
C THR A 382 -27.03 -0.69 -3.23
N SER A 383 -27.87 -0.10 -4.05
CA SER A 383 -27.60 0.26 -5.46
C SER A 383 -27.85 1.74 -5.70
N GLY A 384 -27.66 2.21 -6.94
CA GLY A 384 -27.88 3.60 -7.33
C GLY A 384 -26.64 4.47 -7.14
N PHE A 385 -25.45 3.89 -7.07
CA PHE A 385 -24.21 4.66 -6.99
C PHE A 385 -23.68 5.02 -8.38
N LYS A 386 -23.19 6.28 -8.50
CA LYS A 386 -22.65 6.86 -9.75
C LYS A 386 -21.16 7.05 -9.72
N GLN A 387 -20.56 7.21 -8.54
CA GLN A 387 -19.16 7.49 -8.33
C GLN A 387 -18.67 6.82 -7.05
N VAL A 388 -17.40 6.44 -7.02
CA VAL A 388 -16.74 5.80 -5.86
C VAL A 388 -15.32 6.33 -5.68
N ALA A 389 -14.93 6.54 -4.44
CA ALA A 389 -13.57 6.87 -4.02
C ALA A 389 -13.25 6.10 -2.74
N ALA A 390 -12.00 5.68 -2.57
CA ALA A 390 -11.59 4.90 -1.41
C ALA A 390 -10.23 5.36 -0.89
N THR A 391 -10.06 5.24 0.41
CA THR A 391 -8.77 5.39 1.07
C THR A 391 -8.63 4.41 2.21
N THR A 392 -7.39 4.13 2.63
CA THR A 392 -7.11 3.29 3.80
C THR A 392 -6.53 4.18 4.90
N THR A 393 -7.04 4.03 6.11
CA THR A 393 -6.47 4.70 7.29
C THR A 393 -5.29 3.91 7.85
N SER A 394 -4.48 4.53 8.71
CA SER A 394 -3.35 3.90 9.41
C SER A 394 -3.73 2.63 10.19
N GLU A 395 -5.01 2.50 10.58
CA GLU A 395 -5.53 1.34 11.31
C GLU A 395 -5.92 0.17 10.37
N GLY A 396 -5.62 0.24 9.07
CA GLY A 396 -5.99 -0.77 8.08
C GLY A 396 -7.50 -0.83 7.75
N THR A 397 -8.27 0.16 8.22
CA THR A 397 -9.68 0.30 7.88
C THR A 397 -9.82 1.01 6.55
N VAL A 398 -10.59 0.45 5.62
CA VAL A 398 -10.94 1.15 4.39
C VAL A 398 -12.11 2.08 4.63
N ARG A 399 -11.98 3.28 4.12
CA ARG A 399 -13.03 4.28 4.05
C ARG A 399 -13.46 4.43 2.60
N LEU A 400 -14.67 3.98 2.31
CA LEU A 400 -15.26 4.00 0.98
C LEU A 400 -16.33 5.09 0.92
N TYR A 401 -16.26 5.90 -0.12
CA TYR A 401 -17.20 6.99 -0.39
C TYR A 401 -17.84 6.77 -1.74
N ALA A 402 -19.13 7.09 -1.85
CA ALA A 402 -19.86 6.97 -3.10
C ALA A 402 -20.84 8.15 -3.28
N ILE A 403 -21.10 8.54 -4.52
CA ILE A 403 -22.20 9.45 -4.84
C ILE A 403 -23.39 8.60 -5.24
N GLY A 404 -24.53 8.81 -4.57
CA GLY A 404 -25.79 8.16 -4.89
C GLY A 404 -26.52 8.79 -6.06
N SER A 405 -27.63 8.17 -6.49
CA SER A 405 -28.52 8.69 -7.53
C SER A 405 -29.17 10.03 -7.17
N ASP A 406 -29.20 10.36 -5.87
CA ASP A 406 -29.68 11.62 -5.31
C ASP A 406 -28.58 12.69 -5.22
N ASP A 407 -27.40 12.46 -5.81
CA ASP A 407 -26.24 13.35 -5.83
C ASP A 407 -25.67 13.70 -4.44
N ARG A 408 -25.99 12.90 -3.41
CA ARG A 408 -25.41 12.98 -2.08
C ARG A 408 -24.20 12.07 -1.93
N VAL A 409 -23.33 12.41 -0.98
CA VAL A 409 -22.18 11.59 -0.62
C VAL A 409 -22.53 10.65 0.52
N TYR A 410 -22.20 9.38 0.32
CA TYR A 410 -22.35 8.30 1.28
C TYR A 410 -20.99 7.77 1.68
N ASN A 411 -20.86 7.28 2.91
CA ASN A 411 -19.66 6.54 3.37
C ASN A 411 -20.02 5.13 3.80
N ASN A 412 -19.06 4.21 3.66
CA ASN A 412 -19.12 2.85 4.17
C ASN A 412 -17.72 2.44 4.64
N ASN A 413 -17.62 1.91 5.84
CA ASN A 413 -16.35 1.56 6.44
C ASN A 413 -16.15 0.05 6.43
N GLY A 414 -15.03 -0.40 5.87
CA GLY A 414 -14.66 -1.80 5.82
C GLY A 414 -13.63 -2.16 6.88
N ASN A 415 -13.96 -3.08 7.75
CA ASN A 415 -13.01 -3.71 8.66
C ASN A 415 -12.59 -5.07 8.07
N TYR A 416 -11.38 -5.13 7.51
CA TYR A 416 -10.90 -6.34 6.84
C TYR A 416 -10.51 -7.47 7.79
N SER A 417 -10.10 -7.15 9.01
CA SER A 417 -9.82 -8.18 10.02
C SER A 417 -11.10 -8.90 10.45
N ALA A 418 -12.23 -8.19 10.50
CA ALA A 418 -13.52 -8.75 10.84
C ALA A 418 -14.34 -9.20 9.60
N GLY A 419 -13.87 -8.89 8.38
CA GLY A 419 -14.60 -9.18 7.13
C GLY A 419 -15.95 -8.47 7.04
N SER A 420 -16.10 -7.30 7.68
CA SER A 420 -17.39 -6.63 7.82
C SER A 420 -17.39 -5.22 7.23
N TRP A 421 -18.58 -4.76 6.84
CA TRP A 421 -18.86 -3.42 6.35
C TRP A 421 -19.93 -2.74 7.20
N SER A 422 -19.80 -1.43 7.47
CA SER A 422 -20.76 -0.67 8.29
C SER A 422 -22.12 -0.42 7.61
N GLY A 423 -22.18 -0.61 6.30
CA GLY A 423 -23.29 -0.15 5.47
C GLY A 423 -23.11 1.31 5.04
N PHE A 424 -23.79 1.68 3.93
CA PHE A 424 -23.74 3.04 3.41
C PHE A 424 -24.60 3.98 4.23
N SER A 425 -24.02 5.09 4.71
CA SER A 425 -24.69 6.17 5.42
C SER A 425 -24.33 7.52 4.82
N VAL A 426 -25.23 8.48 4.87
CA VAL A 426 -25.02 9.83 4.30
C VAL A 426 -23.96 10.58 5.09
N VAL A 427 -22.98 11.18 4.38
CA VAL A 427 -21.94 12.02 4.98
C VAL A 427 -22.52 13.37 5.41
N SER A 428 -23.33 13.99 4.56
CA SER A 428 -24.02 15.25 4.86
C SER A 428 -25.34 15.36 4.07
N GLY A 429 -26.21 16.27 4.50
CA GLY A 429 -27.45 16.57 3.78
C GLY A 429 -27.26 17.28 2.43
N THR A 430 -26.03 17.73 2.10
CA THR A 430 -25.73 18.44 0.85
C THR A 430 -25.78 17.47 -0.33
N ALA A 431 -26.44 17.91 -1.40
CA ALA A 431 -26.57 17.17 -2.67
C ALA A 431 -25.97 17.99 -3.82
N GLY A 432 -26.00 17.43 -5.04
CA GLY A 432 -25.53 18.07 -6.25
C GLY A 432 -24.05 17.81 -6.55
N PHE A 433 -23.47 16.72 -6.02
CA PHE A 433 -22.11 16.32 -6.33
C PHE A 433 -22.04 15.36 -7.52
N LYS A 434 -20.98 15.50 -8.32
CA LYS A 434 -20.76 14.72 -9.55
C LYS A 434 -19.56 13.81 -9.48
N GLN A 435 -18.53 14.20 -8.70
CA GLN A 435 -17.24 13.51 -8.66
C GLN A 435 -16.62 13.62 -7.26
N LEU A 436 -15.85 12.60 -6.86
CA LEU A 436 -15.18 12.53 -5.57
C LEU A 436 -13.69 12.26 -5.72
N ALA A 437 -12.92 12.82 -4.78
CA ALA A 437 -11.58 12.38 -4.44
C ALA A 437 -11.43 12.37 -2.92
N VAL A 438 -10.51 11.56 -2.42
CA VAL A 438 -10.31 11.37 -0.98
C VAL A 438 -8.84 11.14 -0.68
N THR A 439 -8.38 11.71 0.43
CA THR A 439 -7.04 11.45 0.94
C THR A 439 -7.07 11.32 2.47
N PRO A 440 -6.28 10.38 3.06
CA PRO A 440 -6.22 10.23 4.50
C PRO A 440 -5.32 11.31 5.11
N ALA A 441 -5.62 11.69 6.35
CA ALA A 441 -4.83 12.60 7.15
C ALA A 441 -4.84 12.14 8.63
N GLY A 442 -4.06 11.12 8.95
CA GLY A 442 -4.03 10.49 10.27
C GLY A 442 -5.38 9.88 10.66
N LYS A 443 -6.01 10.43 11.69
CA LYS A 443 -7.36 10.03 12.16
C LYS A 443 -8.48 10.75 11.42
N THR A 444 -8.16 11.63 10.49
CA THR A 444 -9.12 12.35 9.66
C THR A 444 -9.01 11.94 8.20
N VAL A 445 -10.03 12.29 7.43
CA VAL A 445 -10.07 12.15 5.97
C VAL A 445 -10.48 13.49 5.39
N HIS A 446 -9.78 13.91 4.36
CA HIS A 446 -10.19 15.02 3.52
C HIS A 446 -10.92 14.49 2.29
N LEU A 447 -12.20 14.83 2.19
CA LEU A 447 -13.07 14.46 1.08
C LEU A 447 -13.29 15.68 0.18
N TYR A 448 -13.05 15.52 -1.09
CA TYR A 448 -13.23 16.53 -2.12
C TYR A 448 -14.32 16.12 -3.07
N ALA A 449 -15.15 17.07 -3.48
CA ALA A 449 -16.23 16.81 -4.40
C ALA A 449 -16.37 17.93 -5.45
N ILE A 450 -16.69 17.58 -6.68
CA ILE A 450 -17.11 18.55 -7.69
C ILE A 450 -18.61 18.69 -7.59
N GLY A 451 -19.08 19.92 -7.39
CA GLY A 451 -20.50 20.27 -7.38
C GLY A 451 -21.12 20.37 -8.78
N SER A 452 -22.45 20.53 -8.83
CA SER A 452 -23.20 20.77 -10.06
C SER A 452 -22.81 22.07 -10.79
N ASP A 453 -22.16 22.98 -10.07
CA ASP A 453 -21.60 24.24 -10.55
C ASP A 453 -20.16 24.15 -11.06
N ASP A 454 -19.62 22.93 -11.18
CA ASP A 454 -18.25 22.62 -11.62
C ASP A 454 -17.14 23.20 -10.71
N ARG A 455 -17.48 23.54 -9.45
CA ARG A 455 -16.52 23.98 -8.44
C ARG A 455 -16.13 22.85 -7.50
N VAL A 456 -15.00 23.01 -6.82
CA VAL A 456 -14.49 22.00 -5.90
C VAL A 456 -14.83 22.38 -4.46
N TYR A 457 -15.37 21.43 -3.72
CA TYR A 457 -15.75 21.51 -2.32
C TYR A 457 -14.94 20.54 -1.49
N ASN A 458 -14.71 20.86 -0.22
CA ASN A 458 -14.05 20.01 0.77
C ASN A 458 -14.93 19.79 1.99
N ALA A 459 -14.92 18.57 2.51
CA ALA A 459 -15.41 18.22 3.84
C ALA A 459 -14.38 17.35 4.55
N ASN A 460 -14.27 17.53 5.86
CA ASN A 460 -13.32 16.80 6.69
C ASN A 460 -14.07 15.87 7.64
N GLY A 461 -13.68 14.60 7.67
CA GLY A 461 -14.22 13.59 8.57
C GLY A 461 -13.23 13.28 9.68
N ASP A 462 -13.67 13.40 10.94
CA ASP A 462 -12.93 12.93 12.11
C ASP A 462 -13.51 11.59 12.59
N TYR A 463 -12.73 10.52 12.45
CA TYR A 463 -13.20 9.17 12.79
C TYR A 463 -13.17 8.88 14.29
N THR A 464 -12.39 9.64 15.07
CA THR A 464 -12.39 9.53 16.53
C THR A 464 -13.65 10.14 17.11
N ALA A 465 -14.06 11.30 16.57
CA ALA A 465 -15.29 11.98 16.96
C ALA A 465 -16.54 11.46 16.25
N GLY A 466 -16.39 10.68 15.16
CA GLY A 466 -17.51 10.22 14.31
C GLY A 466 -18.25 11.36 13.62
N SER A 467 -17.57 12.48 13.36
CA SER A 467 -18.18 13.72 12.89
C SER A 467 -17.61 14.14 11.52
N TRP A 468 -18.44 14.93 10.79
CA TRP A 468 -18.09 15.53 9.51
C TRP A 468 -18.26 17.04 9.56
N SER A 469 -17.33 17.79 8.96
CA SER A 469 -17.58 19.18 8.63
C SER A 469 -18.60 19.29 7.49
N SER A 470 -19.26 20.45 7.38
CA SER A 470 -20.01 20.77 6.17
C SER A 470 -19.06 20.90 4.98
N PHE A 471 -19.58 20.65 3.76
CA PHE A 471 -18.85 20.95 2.55
C PHE A 471 -18.65 22.45 2.37
N SER A 472 -17.42 22.88 2.22
CA SER A 472 -17.01 24.27 1.98
C SER A 472 -16.29 24.39 0.63
N LEU A 473 -16.47 25.54 -0.01
CA LEU A 473 -15.89 25.81 -1.32
C LEU A 473 -14.38 26.03 -1.22
N ILE A 474 -13.61 25.42 -2.14
CA ILE A 474 -12.18 25.64 -2.29
C ILE A 474 -11.93 26.69 -3.38
N GLY A 475 -11.61 27.93 -2.98
CA GLY A 475 -11.36 29.01 -3.90
C GLY A 475 -12.58 29.37 -4.77
N THR A 476 -12.37 30.14 -5.82
CA THR A 476 -13.42 30.62 -6.74
C THR A 476 -13.41 29.96 -8.12
N ALA A 477 -12.40 29.11 -8.40
CA ALA A 477 -12.25 28.47 -9.70
C ALA A 477 -13.40 27.47 -9.96
N ALA A 478 -13.87 27.45 -11.19
CA ALA A 478 -14.93 26.55 -11.65
C ALA A 478 -14.54 25.90 -13.00
N GLY A 479 -15.36 25.00 -13.49
CA GLY A 479 -15.13 24.30 -14.75
C GLY A 479 -14.33 23.02 -14.60
N PHE A 480 -14.23 22.45 -13.40
CA PHE A 480 -13.58 21.16 -13.19
C PHE A 480 -14.49 19.99 -13.59
N LYS A 481 -13.94 19.04 -14.32
CA LYS A 481 -14.61 17.83 -14.79
C LYS A 481 -14.27 16.62 -13.93
N GLN A 482 -13.07 16.62 -13.36
CA GLN A 482 -12.51 15.50 -12.60
C GLN A 482 -11.46 16.01 -11.62
N ILE A 483 -11.35 15.34 -10.47
CA ILE A 483 -10.33 15.63 -9.43
C ILE A 483 -9.71 14.34 -8.90
N SER A 484 -8.49 14.48 -8.41
CA SER A 484 -7.80 13.50 -7.56
C SER A 484 -7.05 14.20 -6.44
N ALA A 485 -6.81 13.49 -5.34
CA ALA A 485 -6.13 14.04 -4.17
C ALA A 485 -5.08 13.05 -3.66
N THR A 486 -3.94 13.59 -3.22
CA THR A 486 -2.88 12.82 -2.58
C THR A 486 -2.30 13.60 -1.41
N PRO A 487 -1.74 12.95 -0.36
CA PRO A 487 -1.04 13.66 0.70
C PRO A 487 0.06 14.55 0.11
N GLY A 488 0.21 15.76 0.63
CA GLY A 488 1.23 16.71 0.22
C GLY A 488 2.60 16.44 0.87
N ALA A 489 3.56 17.35 0.62
CA ALA A 489 4.93 17.26 1.13
C ALA A 489 5.03 17.54 2.64
#